data_7c3d0aecf009ce11f845c8f20b53d510
#
_entry.id   7c3d0aecf009ce11f845c8f20b53d510
#
_cell.length_a   1.000
_cell.length_b   1.000
_cell.length_c   1.000
_cell.angle_alpha   90.00
_cell.angle_beta   90.00
_cell.angle_gamma   90.00
#
_symmetry.space_group_name_H-M   'P 1'
#
loop_
_entity.id
_entity.type
_entity.pdbx_description
1 polymer ?
#
loop_
_entity_poly.entity_id
_entity_poly.type
_entity_poly.pdbx_seq_one_letter_code
_entity_poly.pdbx_strand_id
1 'polypeptide(L)'
;MRRALCVLLFLLAFSALPTPAPAAQPAFDPEAATEAYLAQVPPDVRNRSDSYFEGGEWLILWDFLAAMGVAALFLGTGLSANLRDRAERLTRFRALQTFFYAACYFLLTAILTFPLTLYESFYRERAYGLLNQGFSAWMRNQVIGLLATMILGGLAVTVLYTVFRRAPRTWWIWGAAVSLVFLML
;
A
#
# COMPACT_ATOMS: atom_id res chain seq x y z
N MET A 1 -12.33 -14.86 73.25
CA MET A 1 -12.61 -15.87 72.25
C MET A 1 -14.05 -15.81 71.67
N ARG A 2 -15.11 -15.67 72.43
CA ARG A 2 -16.52 -15.63 71.94
C ARG A 2 -16.81 -14.45 70.98
N ARG A 3 -16.24 -13.26 71.16
CA ARG A 3 -16.47 -12.08 70.28
C ARG A 3 -15.80 -12.20 68.91
N ALA A 4 -14.65 -12.85 68.87
CA ALA A 4 -13.96 -13.10 67.62
C ALA A 4 -14.67 -14.13 66.71
N LEU A 5 -15.29 -15.13 67.36
CA LEU A 5 -16.07 -16.17 66.67
C LEU A 5 -17.37 -15.58 66.09
N CYS A 6 -18.05 -14.67 66.77
CA CYS A 6 -19.23 -14.00 66.21
C CYS A 6 -18.92 -13.09 65.02
N VAL A 7 -17.78 -12.40 65.02
CA VAL A 7 -17.35 -11.57 63.86
C VAL A 7 -16.97 -12.44 62.64
N LEU A 8 -16.33 -13.59 62.91
CA LEU A 8 -15.96 -14.52 61.83
C LEU A 8 -17.20 -15.15 61.17
N LEU A 9 -18.22 -15.54 62.05
CA LEU A 9 -19.49 -16.08 61.57
C LEU A 9 -20.31 -15.04 60.73
N PHE A 10 -20.27 -13.76 61.23
CA PHE A 10 -20.95 -12.67 60.49
C PHE A 10 -20.30 -12.38 59.15
N LEU A 11 -18.96 -12.42 59.05
CA LEU A 11 -18.23 -12.26 57.79
C LEU A 11 -18.46 -13.43 56.83
N LEU A 12 -18.53 -14.65 57.33
CA LEU A 12 -18.88 -15.83 56.54
C LEU A 12 -20.33 -15.83 56.05
N ALA A 13 -21.29 -15.32 56.85
CA ALA A 13 -22.68 -15.17 56.42
C ALA A 13 -22.85 -14.09 55.33
N PHE A 14 -21.99 -13.05 55.33
CA PHE A 14 -22.06 -11.98 54.33
C PHE A 14 -21.45 -12.39 52.99
N SER A 15 -20.50 -13.35 52.96
CA SER A 15 -19.94 -13.92 51.74
C SER A 15 -20.85 -14.94 51.02
N ALA A 16 -21.93 -15.36 51.70
CA ALA A 16 -22.91 -16.34 51.16
C ALA A 16 -24.14 -15.68 50.50
N LEU A 17 -24.16 -14.34 50.36
CA LEU A 17 -25.21 -13.68 49.58
C LEU A 17 -25.04 -14.05 48.09
N PRO A 18 -26.05 -14.61 47.43
CA PRO A 18 -25.97 -14.89 46.02
C PRO A 18 -25.81 -13.56 45.29
N THR A 19 -24.62 -13.36 44.66
CA THR A 19 -24.45 -12.27 43.70
C THR A 19 -25.49 -12.49 42.61
N PRO A 20 -26.34 -11.49 42.29
CA PRO A 20 -27.24 -11.64 41.14
C PRO A 20 -26.38 -11.96 39.94
N ALA A 21 -26.63 -13.12 39.33
CA ALA A 21 -25.98 -13.48 38.06
C ALA A 21 -26.20 -12.32 37.10
N PRO A 22 -25.15 -11.78 36.45
CA PRO A 22 -25.33 -10.77 35.42
C PRO A 22 -26.31 -11.34 34.41
N ALA A 23 -27.42 -10.63 34.16
CA ALA A 23 -28.38 -11.02 33.12
C ALA A 23 -27.57 -11.29 31.88
N ALA A 24 -27.69 -12.51 31.34
CA ALA A 24 -26.98 -12.89 30.12
C ALA A 24 -27.40 -11.90 29.07
N GLN A 25 -26.52 -10.94 28.77
CA GLN A 25 -26.70 -10.09 27.61
C GLN A 25 -26.75 -11.03 26.41
N PRO A 26 -27.73 -10.88 25.51
CA PRO A 26 -27.76 -11.69 24.30
C PRO A 26 -26.38 -11.62 23.66
N ALA A 27 -25.80 -12.77 23.38
CA ALA A 27 -24.47 -12.85 22.75
C ALA A 27 -24.51 -11.96 21.52
N PHE A 28 -23.63 -10.96 21.47
CA PHE A 28 -23.53 -10.06 20.30
C PHE A 28 -23.19 -10.93 19.08
N ASP A 29 -24.11 -10.96 18.14
CA ASP A 29 -23.91 -11.61 16.85
C ASP A 29 -23.40 -10.56 15.85
N PRO A 30 -22.11 -10.58 15.49
CA PRO A 30 -21.53 -9.60 14.58
C PRO A 30 -22.11 -9.70 13.17
N GLU A 31 -22.51 -10.88 12.74
CA GLU A 31 -23.04 -11.12 11.40
C GLU A 31 -24.45 -10.52 11.27
N ALA A 32 -25.33 -10.83 12.23
CA ALA A 32 -26.67 -10.25 12.27
C ALA A 32 -26.63 -8.72 12.45
N ALA A 33 -25.70 -8.19 13.26
CA ALA A 33 -25.53 -6.74 13.42
C ALA A 33 -25.04 -6.06 12.14
N THR A 34 -24.15 -6.71 11.39
CA THR A 34 -23.65 -6.22 10.11
C THR A 34 -24.75 -6.22 9.06
N GLU A 35 -25.53 -7.30 8.96
CA GLU A 35 -26.67 -7.37 8.03
C GLU A 35 -27.74 -6.32 8.33
N ALA A 36 -28.06 -6.13 9.61
CA ALA A 36 -29.00 -5.09 10.05
C ALA A 36 -28.51 -3.66 9.69
N TYR A 37 -27.20 -3.42 9.78
CA TYR A 37 -26.61 -2.15 9.34
C TYR A 37 -26.64 -2.00 7.82
N LEU A 38 -26.26 -3.03 7.07
CA LEU A 38 -26.28 -3.03 5.61
C LEU A 38 -27.70 -2.89 5.03
N ALA A 39 -28.72 -3.41 5.73
CA ALA A 39 -30.13 -3.24 5.33
C ALA A 39 -30.61 -1.78 5.40
N GLN A 40 -29.93 -0.91 6.12
CA GLN A 40 -30.23 0.53 6.18
C GLN A 40 -29.65 1.31 5.00
N VAL A 41 -28.68 0.71 4.27
CA VAL A 41 -28.07 1.35 3.10
C VAL A 41 -29.00 1.21 1.90
N PRO A 42 -29.34 2.31 1.18
CA PRO A 42 -30.16 2.24 -0.03
C PRO A 42 -29.54 1.28 -1.07
N PRO A 43 -30.36 0.48 -1.79
CA PRO A 43 -29.86 -0.54 -2.71
C PRO A 43 -28.99 0.02 -3.84
N ASP A 44 -29.27 1.22 -4.32
CA ASP A 44 -28.49 1.91 -5.34
C ASP A 44 -27.08 2.29 -4.86
N VAL A 45 -26.95 2.73 -3.60
CA VAL A 45 -25.67 3.04 -2.95
C VAL A 45 -24.86 1.76 -2.76
N ARG A 46 -25.51 0.68 -2.31
CA ARG A 46 -24.88 -0.63 -2.15
C ARG A 46 -24.35 -1.16 -3.48
N ASN A 47 -25.20 -1.22 -4.51
CA ASN A 47 -24.80 -1.70 -5.84
C ASN A 47 -23.65 -0.87 -6.43
N ARG A 48 -23.64 0.44 -6.19
CA ARG A 48 -22.56 1.32 -6.63
C ARG A 48 -21.25 1.01 -5.90
N SER A 49 -21.32 0.77 -4.59
CA SER A 49 -20.17 0.36 -3.78
C SER A 49 -19.61 -0.99 -4.24
N ASP A 50 -20.49 -1.98 -4.42
CA ASP A 50 -20.11 -3.33 -4.85
C ASP A 50 -19.43 -3.28 -6.23
N SER A 51 -20.01 -2.55 -7.20
CA SER A 51 -19.40 -2.35 -8.52
C SER A 51 -18.04 -1.64 -8.47
N TYR A 52 -17.85 -0.73 -7.51
CA TYR A 52 -16.55 -0.10 -7.29
C TYR A 52 -15.54 -1.11 -6.77
N PHE A 53 -15.88 -1.94 -5.79
CA PHE A 53 -14.97 -2.96 -5.26
C PHE A 53 -14.64 -4.05 -6.28
N GLU A 54 -15.64 -4.65 -6.92
CA GLU A 54 -15.45 -5.66 -7.97
C GLU A 54 -14.58 -5.13 -9.13
N GLY A 55 -14.86 -3.91 -9.57
CA GLY A 55 -14.03 -3.24 -10.57
C GLY A 55 -12.59 -3.04 -10.11
N GLY A 56 -12.35 -2.80 -8.81
CA GLY A 56 -11.02 -2.69 -8.21
C GLY A 56 -10.23 -4.01 -8.28
N GLU A 57 -10.88 -5.14 -8.05
CA GLU A 57 -10.25 -6.46 -8.15
C GLU A 57 -9.79 -6.77 -9.59
N TRP A 58 -10.62 -6.42 -10.58
CA TRP A 58 -10.21 -6.53 -11.99
C TRP A 58 -9.02 -5.63 -12.35
N LEU A 59 -8.90 -4.46 -11.74
CA LEU A 59 -7.78 -3.56 -11.98
C LEU A 59 -6.46 -4.13 -11.46
N ILE A 60 -6.47 -4.88 -10.36
CA ILE A 60 -5.27 -5.61 -9.89
C ILE A 60 -4.74 -6.56 -10.97
N LEU A 61 -5.63 -7.26 -11.67
CA LEU A 61 -5.25 -8.11 -12.79
C LEU A 61 -4.66 -7.31 -13.96
N TRP A 62 -5.29 -6.18 -14.32
CA TRP A 62 -4.81 -5.31 -15.40
C TRP A 62 -3.46 -4.67 -15.07
N ASP A 63 -3.24 -4.25 -13.81
CA ASP A 63 -1.95 -3.75 -13.34
C ASP A 63 -0.86 -4.81 -13.45
N PHE A 64 -1.18 -6.04 -13.05
CA PHE A 64 -0.25 -7.16 -13.20
C PHE A 64 0.10 -7.41 -14.67
N LEU A 65 -0.90 -7.46 -15.55
CA LEU A 65 -0.69 -7.65 -16.99
C LEU A 65 0.11 -6.50 -17.62
N ALA A 66 -0.18 -5.26 -17.23
CA ALA A 66 0.57 -4.09 -17.65
C ALA A 66 2.04 -4.15 -17.20
N ALA A 67 2.27 -4.51 -15.94
CA ALA A 67 3.62 -4.68 -15.40
C ALA A 67 4.39 -5.79 -16.13
N MET A 68 3.75 -6.94 -16.40
CA MET A 68 4.33 -8.01 -17.19
C MET A 68 4.63 -7.58 -18.64
N GLY A 69 3.71 -6.84 -19.27
CA GLY A 69 3.90 -6.28 -20.61
C GLY A 69 5.08 -5.31 -20.68
N VAL A 70 5.19 -4.41 -19.69
CA VAL A 70 6.32 -3.49 -19.57
C VAL A 70 7.64 -4.27 -19.40
N ALA A 71 7.66 -5.26 -18.50
CA ALA A 71 8.85 -6.09 -18.28
C ALA A 71 9.26 -6.85 -19.56
N ALA A 72 8.29 -7.46 -20.26
CA ALA A 72 8.51 -8.16 -21.52
C ALA A 72 9.04 -7.21 -22.61
N LEU A 73 8.53 -6.00 -22.67
CA LEU A 73 8.99 -4.98 -23.61
C LEU A 73 10.43 -4.56 -23.33
N PHE A 74 10.76 -4.27 -22.06
CA PHE A 74 12.13 -3.88 -21.68
C PHE A 74 13.15 -4.99 -21.97
N LEU A 75 12.80 -6.24 -21.71
CA LEU A 75 13.68 -7.39 -21.90
C LEU A 75 13.71 -7.85 -23.36
N GLY A 76 12.55 -7.98 -24.00
CA GLY A 76 12.42 -8.55 -25.35
C GLY A 76 12.94 -7.63 -26.45
N THR A 77 12.83 -6.30 -26.28
CA THR A 77 13.32 -5.34 -27.27
C THR A 77 14.76 -4.88 -27.02
N GLY A 78 15.39 -5.31 -25.93
CA GLY A 78 16.69 -4.83 -25.52
C GLY A 78 16.72 -3.36 -25.07
N LEU A 79 15.53 -2.79 -24.79
CA LEU A 79 15.40 -1.39 -24.34
C LEU A 79 16.21 -1.13 -23.06
N SER A 80 16.18 -2.09 -22.14
CA SER A 80 16.99 -2.04 -20.91
C SER A 80 18.49 -1.94 -21.20
N ALA A 81 19.00 -2.74 -22.13
CA ALA A 81 20.41 -2.68 -22.56
C ALA A 81 20.75 -1.32 -23.21
N ASN A 82 19.89 -0.85 -24.09
CA ASN A 82 20.07 0.46 -24.74
C ASN A 82 20.10 1.62 -23.74
N LEU A 83 19.24 1.58 -22.70
CA LEU A 83 19.25 2.58 -21.64
C LEU A 83 20.54 2.56 -20.83
N ARG A 84 21.01 1.36 -20.47
CA ARG A 84 22.29 1.19 -19.79
C ARG A 84 23.44 1.76 -20.62
N ASP A 85 23.54 1.39 -21.89
CA ASP A 85 24.61 1.82 -22.78
C ASP A 85 24.61 3.35 -22.97
N ARG A 86 23.42 3.98 -23.01
CA ARG A 86 23.27 5.44 -23.03
C ARG A 86 23.74 6.07 -21.71
N ALA A 87 23.36 5.49 -20.56
CA ALA A 87 23.79 5.98 -19.26
C ALA A 87 25.33 5.89 -19.10
N GLU A 88 25.94 4.83 -19.61
CA GLU A 88 27.40 4.65 -19.62
C GLU A 88 28.12 5.68 -20.49
N ARG A 89 27.53 6.06 -21.62
CA ARG A 89 28.07 7.11 -22.50
C ARG A 89 27.93 8.51 -21.92
N LEU A 90 26.90 8.75 -21.10
CA LEU A 90 26.61 10.08 -20.54
C LEU A 90 27.59 10.46 -19.44
N THR A 91 28.08 9.51 -18.65
CA THR A 91 28.96 9.78 -17.52
C THR A 91 29.89 8.58 -17.22
N ARG A 92 31.10 8.90 -16.71
CA ARG A 92 32.07 7.90 -16.24
C ARG A 92 31.82 7.41 -14.80
N PHE A 93 30.94 8.12 -14.07
CA PHE A 93 30.66 7.80 -12.66
C PHE A 93 29.58 6.74 -12.56
N ARG A 94 29.91 5.54 -12.08
CA ARG A 94 28.99 4.40 -11.97
C ARG A 94 27.70 4.70 -11.16
N ALA A 95 27.79 5.55 -10.16
CA ALA A 95 26.62 5.96 -9.38
C ALA A 95 25.64 6.79 -10.25
N LEU A 96 26.16 7.73 -11.02
CA LEU A 96 25.35 8.54 -11.94
C LEU A 96 24.78 7.71 -13.08
N GLN A 97 25.53 6.72 -13.60
CA GLN A 97 25.03 5.77 -14.59
C GLN A 97 23.81 5.03 -14.07
N THR A 98 23.90 4.50 -12.84
CA THR A 98 22.78 3.80 -12.18
C THR A 98 21.59 4.73 -11.97
N PHE A 99 21.84 5.97 -11.54
CA PHE A 99 20.79 6.97 -11.33
C PHE A 99 20.06 7.31 -12.64
N PHE A 100 20.78 7.64 -13.68
CA PHE A 100 20.19 7.97 -14.99
C PHE A 100 19.43 6.79 -15.58
N TYR A 101 19.98 5.58 -15.48
CA TYR A 101 19.28 4.37 -15.88
C TYR A 101 17.94 4.22 -15.14
N ALA A 102 17.96 4.32 -13.81
CA ALA A 102 16.76 4.18 -12.99
C ALA A 102 15.73 5.28 -13.29
N ALA A 103 16.15 6.53 -13.41
CA ALA A 103 15.28 7.65 -13.76
C ALA A 103 14.60 7.46 -15.12
N CYS A 104 15.36 7.05 -16.14
CA CYS A 104 14.80 6.74 -17.46
C CYS A 104 13.87 5.53 -17.43
N TYR A 105 14.20 4.51 -16.62
CA TYR A 105 13.35 3.35 -16.43
C TYR A 105 12.00 3.75 -15.83
N PHE A 106 11.99 4.54 -14.75
CA PHE A 106 10.76 5.04 -14.11
C PHE A 106 9.94 5.90 -15.08
N LEU A 107 10.59 6.79 -15.81
CA LEU A 107 9.92 7.63 -16.79
C LEU A 107 9.22 6.81 -17.88
N LEU A 108 9.92 5.86 -18.48
CA LEU A 108 9.35 5.03 -19.55
C LEU A 108 8.25 4.12 -19.03
N THR A 109 8.43 3.54 -17.82
CA THR A 109 7.38 2.75 -17.19
C THR A 109 6.13 3.61 -16.96
N ALA A 110 6.28 4.82 -16.43
CA ALA A 110 5.16 5.73 -16.21
C ALA A 110 4.44 6.09 -17.51
N ILE A 111 5.18 6.32 -18.62
CA ILE A 111 4.58 6.59 -19.92
C ILE A 111 3.79 5.39 -20.43
N LEU A 112 4.35 4.19 -20.31
CA LEU A 112 3.70 2.96 -20.79
C LEU A 112 2.46 2.59 -19.98
N THR A 113 2.47 2.81 -18.66
CA THR A 113 1.34 2.54 -17.78
C THR A 113 0.36 3.71 -17.67
N PHE A 114 0.70 4.87 -18.25
CA PHE A 114 -0.11 6.10 -18.14
C PHE A 114 -1.58 5.92 -18.54
N PRO A 115 -1.93 5.21 -19.64
CA PRO A 115 -3.34 5.02 -19.99
C PRO A 115 -4.15 4.31 -18.91
N LEU A 116 -3.56 3.29 -18.27
CA LEU A 116 -4.18 2.55 -17.18
C LEU A 116 -4.32 3.43 -15.94
N THR A 117 -3.24 4.10 -15.54
CA THR A 117 -3.23 5.06 -14.43
C THR A 117 -4.27 6.18 -14.62
N LEU A 118 -4.42 6.70 -15.84
CA LEU A 118 -5.42 7.73 -16.18
C LEU A 118 -6.84 7.19 -16.00
N TYR A 119 -7.09 5.97 -16.45
CA TYR A 119 -8.39 5.33 -16.27
C TYR A 119 -8.71 5.12 -14.79
N GLU A 120 -7.81 4.53 -14.04
CA GLU A 120 -8.01 4.17 -12.63
C GLU A 120 -8.16 5.37 -11.71
N SER A 121 -7.18 6.25 -11.73
CA SER A 121 -7.08 7.32 -10.74
C SER A 121 -7.74 8.64 -11.17
N PHE A 122 -8.23 8.74 -12.41
CA PHE A 122 -8.98 9.90 -12.86
C PHE A 122 -10.39 9.56 -13.31
N TYR A 123 -10.54 8.76 -14.37
CA TYR A 123 -11.88 8.53 -14.97
C TYR A 123 -12.77 7.71 -14.05
N ARG A 124 -12.27 6.64 -13.48
CA ARG A 124 -13.00 5.77 -12.56
C ARG A 124 -13.36 6.51 -11.27
N GLU A 125 -12.41 7.14 -10.63
CA GLU A 125 -12.65 7.91 -9.40
C GLU A 125 -13.69 9.02 -9.63
N ARG A 126 -13.63 9.69 -10.79
CA ARG A 126 -14.62 10.70 -11.17
C ARG A 126 -16.01 10.11 -11.42
N ALA A 127 -16.09 8.93 -12.05
CA ALA A 127 -17.38 8.26 -12.32
C ALA A 127 -18.11 7.88 -11.03
N TYR A 128 -17.34 7.49 -10.01
CA TYR A 128 -17.90 7.16 -8.69
C TYR A 128 -18.04 8.37 -7.75
N GLY A 129 -17.65 9.56 -8.18
CA GLY A 129 -17.80 10.80 -7.39
C GLY A 129 -16.79 10.93 -6.25
N LEU A 130 -15.68 10.17 -6.32
CA LEU A 130 -14.62 10.16 -5.32
C LEU A 130 -13.54 11.21 -5.62
N LEU A 131 -13.48 11.71 -6.86
CA LEU A 131 -12.48 12.69 -7.28
C LEU A 131 -12.96 14.11 -7.07
N ASN A 132 -12.29 14.87 -6.21
CA ASN A 132 -12.62 16.26 -5.88
C ASN A 132 -11.76 17.28 -6.63
N GLN A 133 -10.97 16.86 -7.62
CA GLN A 133 -10.05 17.73 -8.35
C GLN A 133 -10.28 17.68 -9.87
N GLY A 134 -9.97 18.79 -10.55
CA GLY A 134 -9.99 18.86 -12.02
C GLY A 134 -8.79 18.16 -12.64
N PHE A 135 -8.88 17.90 -13.95
CA PHE A 135 -7.83 17.19 -14.69
C PHE A 135 -6.45 17.84 -14.59
N SER A 136 -6.36 19.16 -14.67
CA SER A 136 -5.09 19.89 -14.59
C SER A 136 -4.41 19.76 -13.23
N ALA A 137 -5.18 19.77 -12.14
CA ALA A 137 -4.67 19.57 -10.79
C ALA A 137 -4.20 18.12 -10.59
N TRP A 138 -4.99 17.16 -11.08
CA TRP A 138 -4.62 15.76 -11.05
C TRP A 138 -3.33 15.50 -11.84
N MET A 139 -3.23 15.98 -13.08
CA MET A 139 -2.04 15.82 -13.93
C MET A 139 -0.80 16.45 -13.28
N ARG A 140 -0.93 17.63 -12.68
CA ARG A 140 0.16 18.26 -11.94
C ARG A 140 0.67 17.35 -10.82
N ASN A 141 -0.24 16.74 -10.06
CA ASN A 141 0.13 15.81 -8.98
C ASN A 141 0.83 14.56 -9.53
N GLN A 142 0.39 14.03 -10.67
CA GLN A 142 1.06 12.91 -11.34
C GLN A 142 2.49 13.27 -11.78
N VAL A 143 2.68 14.46 -12.35
CA VAL A 143 4.02 14.92 -12.76
C VAL A 143 4.93 15.12 -11.54
N ILE A 144 4.42 15.72 -10.47
CA ILE A 144 5.18 15.90 -9.22
C ILE A 144 5.54 14.53 -8.62
N GLY A 145 4.59 13.59 -8.56
CA GLY A 145 4.82 12.22 -8.09
C GLY A 145 5.86 11.48 -8.92
N LEU A 146 5.80 11.61 -10.25
CA LEU A 146 6.80 11.04 -11.15
C LEU A 146 8.19 11.62 -10.91
N LEU A 147 8.32 12.95 -10.80
CA LEU A 147 9.59 13.59 -10.51
C LEU A 147 10.16 13.14 -9.16
N ALA A 148 9.32 13.06 -8.13
CA ALA A 148 9.71 12.54 -6.83
C ALA A 148 10.19 11.08 -6.92
N THR A 149 9.45 10.22 -7.65
CA THR A 149 9.83 8.82 -7.88
C THR A 149 11.15 8.71 -8.64
N MET A 150 11.37 9.51 -9.67
CA MET A 150 12.63 9.52 -10.41
C MET A 150 13.81 9.92 -9.54
N ILE A 151 13.65 10.94 -8.68
CA ILE A 151 14.72 11.44 -7.82
C ILE A 151 14.95 10.46 -6.65
N LEU A 152 13.94 10.21 -5.84
CA LEU A 152 14.07 9.38 -4.63
C LEU A 152 14.29 7.91 -4.97
N GLY A 153 13.50 7.35 -5.90
CA GLY A 153 13.65 5.98 -6.38
C GLY A 153 14.99 5.78 -7.10
N GLY A 154 15.39 6.73 -7.95
CA GLY A 154 16.70 6.71 -8.61
C GLY A 154 17.85 6.75 -7.61
N LEU A 155 17.74 7.55 -6.55
CA LEU A 155 18.71 7.60 -5.46
C LEU A 155 18.74 6.27 -4.68
N ALA A 156 17.57 5.73 -4.31
CA ALA A 156 17.45 4.45 -3.62
C ALA A 156 18.13 3.31 -4.40
N VAL A 157 17.81 3.19 -5.68
CA VAL A 157 18.42 2.19 -6.58
C VAL A 157 19.95 2.40 -6.64
N THR A 158 20.42 3.64 -6.75
CA THR A 158 21.85 3.95 -6.80
C THR A 158 22.57 3.55 -5.52
N VAL A 159 21.98 3.83 -4.36
CA VAL A 159 22.53 3.43 -3.06
C VAL A 159 22.55 1.93 -2.93
N LEU A 160 21.45 1.22 -3.25
CA LEU A 160 21.38 -0.25 -3.20
C LEU A 160 22.43 -0.91 -4.11
N TYR A 161 22.57 -0.46 -5.34
CA TYR A 161 23.59 -0.98 -6.25
C TYR A 161 25.02 -0.68 -5.80
N THR A 162 25.21 0.44 -5.12
CA THR A 162 26.52 0.77 -4.53
C THR A 162 26.83 -0.17 -3.36
N VAL A 163 25.85 -0.46 -2.53
CA VAL A 163 25.96 -1.44 -1.44
C VAL A 163 26.27 -2.83 -1.99
N PHE A 164 25.54 -3.31 -2.98
CA PHE A 164 25.77 -4.62 -3.61
C PHE A 164 27.18 -4.76 -4.16
N ARG A 165 27.73 -3.70 -4.72
CA ARG A 165 29.10 -3.68 -5.25
C ARG A 165 30.18 -3.61 -4.17
N ARG A 166 29.92 -2.91 -3.06
CA ARG A 166 30.92 -2.70 -1.99
C ARG A 166 30.89 -3.77 -0.89
N ALA A 167 29.74 -4.40 -0.66
CA ALA A 167 29.53 -5.35 0.43
C ALA A 167 28.93 -6.68 -0.06
N PRO A 168 29.59 -7.42 -0.97
CA PRO A 168 29.01 -8.59 -1.63
C PRO A 168 28.68 -9.75 -0.66
N ARG A 169 29.30 -9.80 0.53
CA ARG A 169 29.01 -10.82 1.55
C ARG A 169 27.91 -10.42 2.52
N THR A 170 27.72 -9.13 2.77
CA THR A 170 26.74 -8.59 3.74
C THR A 170 25.68 -7.70 3.08
N TRP A 171 25.54 -7.79 1.76
CA TRP A 171 24.63 -6.96 0.96
C TRP A 171 23.18 -6.98 1.47
N TRP A 172 22.75 -8.13 1.98
CA TRP A 172 21.38 -8.31 2.48
C TRP A 172 21.09 -7.48 3.75
N ILE A 173 22.08 -7.37 4.66
CA ILE A 173 21.95 -6.56 5.89
C ILE A 173 21.84 -5.07 5.50
N TRP A 174 22.78 -4.62 4.67
CA TRP A 174 22.81 -3.22 4.25
C TRP A 174 21.66 -2.87 3.31
N GLY A 175 21.28 -3.80 2.45
CA GLY A 175 20.10 -3.68 1.60
C GLY A 175 18.83 -3.51 2.40
N ALA A 176 18.61 -4.32 3.44
CA ALA A 176 17.48 -4.19 4.35
C ALA A 176 17.49 -2.84 5.09
N ALA A 177 18.65 -2.43 5.63
CA ALA A 177 18.79 -1.15 6.33
C ALA A 177 18.46 0.05 5.41
N VAL A 178 18.99 0.08 4.18
CA VAL A 178 18.69 1.12 3.19
C VAL A 178 17.22 1.12 2.82
N SER A 179 16.63 -0.06 2.58
CA SER A 179 15.21 -0.19 2.24
C SER A 179 14.30 0.33 3.37
N LEU A 180 14.64 0.05 4.63
CA LEU A 180 13.90 0.58 5.78
C LEU A 180 13.97 2.10 5.86
N VAL A 181 15.13 2.71 5.61
CA VAL A 181 15.27 4.18 5.58
C VAL A 181 14.39 4.79 4.49
N PHE A 182 14.39 4.21 3.27
CA PHE A 182 13.55 4.73 2.17
C PHE A 182 12.06 4.43 2.36
N LEU A 183 11.69 3.43 3.15
CA LEU A 183 10.30 3.16 3.52
C LEU A 183 9.76 4.17 4.54
N MET A 184 10.63 4.77 5.35
CA MET A 184 10.27 5.75 6.38
C MET A 184 10.22 7.20 5.86
N LEU A 185 10.70 7.47 4.64
CA LEU A 185 10.66 8.77 3.98
C LEU A 185 9.38 8.99 3.19
#